data_1fd2a7d95229ddcc68502aae854ea9a0
#
_entry.id   1fd2a7d95229ddcc68502aae854ea9a0
#
_cell.length_a   1.000
_cell.length_b   1.000
_cell.length_c   1.000
_cell.angle_alpha   90.00
_cell.angle_beta   90.00
_cell.angle_gamma   90.00
#
_symmetry.space_group_name_H-M   'P 1'
#
loop_
_entity.id
_entity.type
_entity.pdbx_description
1 polymer ?
#
loop_
_entity_poly.entity_id
_entity_poly.type
_entity_poly.pdbx_seq_one_letter_code
_entity_poly.pdbx_strand_id
1 'polypeptide(L)'
;VTTTPPVAYVARVDEFDCGIMISASHNPYYDNGIKLINDRGEKMTEDVIAEIEAYLDGESGEVPLAYGDKIGCTVDYSAGRNRYIGYLISLATRSYKGMRVGLDCSNGSAWMIAKSVFDALGAKTYVINNHPDGFNINTDCGSTHIHVLQDFVKEKQLDVGFAFDGDADRCLAVDENGELIDGDKI
;
A
#
# COMPACT_ATOMS: atom_id res chain seq x y z
N VAL A 1 4.14 -5.98 -8.01
CA VAL A 1 3.49 -5.79 -6.70
C VAL A 1 3.77 -4.38 -6.20
N THR A 2 2.76 -3.70 -5.69
CA THR A 2 2.87 -2.34 -5.11
C THR A 2 1.76 -2.13 -4.08
N THR A 3 1.81 -1.04 -3.32
CA THR A 3 0.75 -0.64 -2.38
C THR A 3 -0.39 0.09 -3.12
N THR A 4 -1.55 0.29 -2.50
CA THR A 4 -2.68 1.00 -3.13
C THR A 4 -2.37 2.46 -3.47
N PRO A 5 -1.72 3.27 -2.60
CA PRO A 5 -1.43 4.66 -2.92
C PRO A 5 -0.58 4.89 -4.18
N PRO A 6 0.45 4.08 -4.51
CA PRO A 6 1.17 4.19 -5.77
C PRO A 6 0.31 3.97 -7.01
N VAL A 7 -0.72 3.11 -6.95
CA VAL A 7 -1.62 2.91 -8.10
C VAL A 7 -2.35 4.22 -8.42
N ALA A 8 -2.89 4.88 -7.40
CA ALA A 8 -3.54 6.19 -7.53
C ALA A 8 -2.56 7.28 -8.01
N TYR A 9 -1.36 7.31 -7.43
CA TYR A 9 -0.33 8.28 -7.80
C TYR A 9 0.10 8.13 -9.27
N VAL A 10 0.40 6.88 -9.68
CA VAL A 10 0.89 6.58 -11.04
C VAL A 10 -0.22 6.78 -12.08
N ALA A 11 -1.47 6.40 -11.79
CA ALA A 11 -2.61 6.64 -12.68
C ALA A 11 -2.68 8.12 -13.07
N ARG A 12 -2.57 9.02 -12.09
CA ARG A 12 -2.61 10.46 -12.32
C ARG A 12 -1.36 11.02 -12.99
N VAL A 13 -0.16 10.63 -12.52
CA VAL A 13 1.11 11.29 -12.92
C VAL A 13 1.59 10.81 -14.28
N ASP A 14 1.30 9.57 -14.63
CA ASP A 14 1.70 8.92 -15.87
C ASP A 14 0.55 8.85 -16.88
N GLU A 15 -0.56 9.58 -16.61
CA GLU A 15 -1.70 9.75 -17.51
C GLU A 15 -2.31 8.41 -17.99
N PHE A 16 -2.46 7.44 -17.06
CA PHE A 16 -3.19 6.20 -17.34
C PHE A 16 -4.70 6.46 -17.33
N ASP A 17 -5.44 5.75 -18.15
CA ASP A 17 -6.92 5.87 -18.23
C ASP A 17 -7.58 5.44 -16.92
N CYS A 18 -7.03 4.44 -16.23
CA CYS A 18 -7.51 3.98 -14.93
C CYS A 18 -6.44 3.17 -14.19
N GLY A 19 -6.68 2.97 -12.90
CA GLY A 19 -5.93 2.06 -12.04
C GLY A 19 -6.83 0.97 -11.46
N ILE A 20 -6.33 -0.26 -11.42
CA ILE A 20 -7.02 -1.38 -10.78
C ILE A 20 -6.10 -1.98 -9.74
N MET A 21 -6.53 -2.00 -8.48
CA MET A 21 -5.81 -2.65 -7.39
C MET A 21 -6.58 -3.88 -6.92
N ILE A 22 -5.92 -5.02 -6.95
CA ILE A 22 -6.44 -6.27 -6.36
C ILE A 22 -5.73 -6.49 -5.03
N SER A 23 -6.50 -6.54 -3.94
CA SER A 23 -5.94 -6.58 -2.59
C SER A 23 -6.91 -7.17 -1.59
N ALA A 24 -6.37 -7.90 -0.61
CA ALA A 24 -7.11 -8.27 0.60
C ALA A 24 -7.28 -7.09 1.57
N SER A 25 -6.59 -5.94 1.34
CA SER A 25 -6.51 -4.80 2.27
C SER A 25 -6.10 -5.27 3.67
N HIS A 26 -6.96 -5.13 4.69
CA HIS A 26 -6.74 -5.58 6.06
C HIS A 26 -7.32 -6.97 6.36
N ASN A 27 -7.89 -7.63 5.35
CA ASN A 27 -8.51 -8.95 5.49
C ASN A 27 -7.49 -10.08 5.30
N PRO A 28 -7.85 -11.33 5.64
CA PRO A 28 -7.05 -12.50 5.29
C PRO A 28 -6.91 -12.69 3.77
N TYR A 29 -5.91 -13.46 3.35
CA TYR A 29 -5.55 -13.67 1.95
C TYR A 29 -6.69 -14.17 1.04
N TYR A 30 -7.69 -14.82 1.58
CA TYR A 30 -8.83 -15.38 0.82
C TYR A 30 -9.96 -14.35 0.58
N ASP A 31 -9.89 -13.18 1.19
CA ASP A 31 -10.85 -12.08 1.05
C ASP A 31 -10.28 -10.96 0.18
N ASN A 32 -10.07 -11.23 -1.10
CA ASN A 32 -9.60 -10.21 -2.03
C ASN A 32 -10.74 -9.29 -2.50
N GLY A 33 -10.41 -8.01 -2.64
CA GLY A 33 -11.27 -7.00 -3.23
C GLY A 33 -10.61 -6.35 -4.46
N ILE A 34 -11.42 -5.61 -5.21
CA ILE A 34 -10.96 -4.83 -6.36
C ILE A 34 -11.25 -3.36 -6.08
N LYS A 35 -10.22 -2.52 -6.15
CA LYS A 35 -10.35 -1.05 -6.05
C LYS A 35 -10.16 -0.45 -7.43
N LEU A 36 -11.16 0.27 -7.91
CA LEU A 36 -11.14 0.98 -9.19
C LEU A 36 -10.78 2.46 -8.95
N ILE A 37 -9.79 2.92 -9.68
CA ILE A 37 -9.19 4.26 -9.55
C ILE A 37 -9.28 4.94 -10.91
N ASN A 38 -9.72 6.19 -10.94
CA ASN A 38 -9.83 6.96 -12.18
C ASN A 38 -8.47 7.55 -12.62
N ASP A 39 -8.46 8.22 -13.76
CA ASP A 39 -7.29 8.92 -14.34
C ASP A 39 -6.74 10.04 -13.44
N ARG A 40 -7.54 10.56 -12.51
CA ARG A 40 -7.11 11.57 -11.53
C ARG A 40 -6.50 11.00 -10.27
N GLY A 41 -6.46 9.65 -10.15
CA GLY A 41 -5.96 8.96 -8.96
C GLY A 41 -6.96 8.94 -7.80
N GLU A 42 -8.25 9.10 -8.08
CA GLU A 42 -9.35 9.06 -7.12
C GLU A 42 -10.12 7.75 -7.24
N LYS A 43 -10.92 7.41 -6.23
CA LYS A 43 -11.88 6.29 -6.34
C LYS A 43 -12.80 6.53 -7.53
N MET A 44 -13.04 5.49 -8.33
CA MET A 44 -14.00 5.54 -9.44
C MET A 44 -15.37 6.00 -8.96
N THR A 45 -16.10 6.77 -9.77
CA THR A 45 -17.42 7.28 -9.43
C THR A 45 -18.45 6.16 -9.39
N GLU A 46 -19.48 6.31 -8.56
CA GLU A 46 -20.48 5.27 -8.34
C GLU A 46 -21.30 4.93 -9.61
N ASP A 47 -21.51 5.92 -10.51
CA ASP A 47 -22.16 5.72 -11.80
C ASP A 47 -21.35 4.79 -12.72
N VAL A 48 -20.04 5.00 -12.81
CA VAL A 48 -19.15 4.13 -13.60
C VAL A 48 -19.03 2.74 -12.97
N ILE A 49 -18.98 2.65 -11.63
CA ILE A 49 -18.99 1.35 -10.94
C ILE A 49 -20.27 0.59 -11.26
N ALA A 50 -21.43 1.25 -11.20
CA ALA A 50 -22.72 0.63 -11.52
C ALA A 50 -22.79 0.14 -12.99
N GLU A 51 -22.21 0.87 -13.94
CA GLU A 51 -22.12 0.43 -15.34
C GLU A 51 -21.25 -0.83 -15.49
N ILE A 52 -20.12 -0.90 -14.76
CA ILE A 52 -19.22 -2.06 -14.76
C ILE A 52 -19.94 -3.28 -14.14
N GLU A 53 -20.62 -3.10 -13.03
CA GLU A 53 -21.40 -4.15 -12.36
C GLU A 53 -22.52 -4.66 -13.27
N ALA A 54 -23.30 -3.78 -13.88
CA ALA A 54 -24.34 -4.14 -14.84
C ALA A 54 -23.79 -4.95 -16.04
N TYR A 55 -22.59 -4.60 -16.52
CA TYR A 55 -21.92 -5.38 -17.55
C TYR A 55 -21.53 -6.79 -17.06
N LEU A 56 -20.97 -6.90 -15.88
CA LEU A 56 -20.57 -8.19 -15.29
C LEU A 56 -21.78 -9.10 -15.04
N ASP A 57 -22.91 -8.52 -14.66
CA ASP A 57 -24.16 -9.22 -14.42
C ASP A 57 -24.94 -9.57 -15.72
N GLY A 58 -24.43 -9.10 -16.87
CA GLY A 58 -25.06 -9.35 -18.17
C GLY A 58 -26.28 -8.49 -18.44
N GLU A 59 -26.45 -7.40 -17.70
CA GLU A 59 -27.58 -6.45 -17.82
C GLU A 59 -27.31 -5.30 -18.81
N SER A 60 -26.06 -5.10 -19.21
CA SER A 60 -25.65 -4.08 -20.17
C SER A 60 -25.26 -4.68 -21.52
N GLY A 61 -25.15 -3.81 -22.54
CA GLY A 61 -24.79 -4.23 -23.91
C GLY A 61 -23.38 -4.82 -24.03
N GLU A 62 -23.07 -5.35 -25.23
CA GLU A 62 -21.76 -5.94 -25.50
C GLU A 62 -20.66 -4.85 -25.55
N VAL A 63 -19.53 -5.13 -24.93
CA VAL A 63 -18.31 -4.32 -25.03
C VAL A 63 -17.44 -4.86 -26.17
N PRO A 64 -16.90 -3.99 -27.06
CA PRO A 64 -16.03 -4.42 -28.14
C PRO A 64 -14.79 -5.14 -27.60
N LEU A 65 -14.55 -6.36 -28.05
CA LEU A 65 -13.36 -7.13 -27.71
C LEU A 65 -12.19 -6.78 -28.61
N ALA A 66 -10.98 -6.71 -28.04
CA ALA A 66 -9.76 -6.56 -28.80
C ALA A 66 -9.36 -7.89 -29.47
N TYR A 67 -8.86 -7.82 -30.70
CA TYR A 67 -8.41 -8.98 -31.48
C TYR A 67 -7.01 -8.74 -32.07
N GLY A 68 -6.24 -9.83 -32.21
CA GLY A 68 -4.94 -9.83 -32.89
C GLY A 68 -3.93 -8.93 -32.19
N ASP A 69 -3.36 -8.00 -32.91
CA ASP A 69 -2.34 -7.04 -32.45
C ASP A 69 -2.87 -5.96 -31.50
N LYS A 70 -4.20 -5.85 -31.37
CA LYS A 70 -4.84 -4.94 -30.42
C LYS A 70 -5.03 -5.52 -29.01
N ILE A 71 -4.73 -6.81 -28.83
CA ILE A 71 -4.78 -7.41 -27.49
C ILE A 71 -3.65 -6.82 -26.63
N GLY A 72 -4.00 -6.35 -25.42
CA GLY A 72 -3.05 -5.77 -24.48
C GLY A 72 -2.01 -6.79 -24.00
N CYS A 73 -0.91 -6.30 -23.46
CA CYS A 73 0.15 -7.12 -22.90
C CYS A 73 0.53 -6.67 -21.48
N THR A 74 1.13 -7.58 -20.71
CA THR A 74 1.71 -7.26 -19.40
C THR A 74 3.04 -6.54 -19.57
N VAL A 75 3.21 -5.40 -18.89
CA VAL A 75 4.44 -4.63 -18.87
C VAL A 75 4.91 -4.50 -17.42
N ASP A 76 6.22 -4.74 -17.15
CA ASP A 76 6.81 -4.39 -15.86
C ASP A 76 6.98 -2.86 -15.78
N TYR A 77 6.30 -2.26 -14.81
CA TYR A 77 6.34 -0.82 -14.57
C TYR A 77 6.97 -0.46 -13.22
N SER A 78 8.13 -1.05 -12.94
CA SER A 78 8.92 -0.76 -11.73
C SER A 78 9.34 0.72 -11.64
N ALA A 79 9.45 1.41 -12.77
CA ALA A 79 9.70 2.86 -12.83
C ALA A 79 8.63 3.68 -12.09
N GLY A 80 7.35 3.33 -12.20
CA GLY A 80 6.25 3.98 -11.49
C GLY A 80 6.38 3.83 -9.97
N ARG A 81 6.72 2.63 -9.47
CA ARG A 81 6.99 2.39 -8.05
C ARG A 81 8.15 3.26 -7.56
N ASN A 82 9.26 3.30 -8.29
CA ASN A 82 10.43 4.08 -7.92
C ASN A 82 10.14 5.59 -7.90
N ARG A 83 9.31 6.06 -8.83
CA ARG A 83 8.83 7.45 -8.85
C ARG A 83 8.01 7.79 -7.62
N TYR A 84 7.13 6.88 -7.20
CA TYR A 84 6.36 7.04 -5.96
C TYR A 84 7.25 7.08 -4.72
N ILE A 85 8.26 6.21 -4.63
CA ILE A 85 9.27 6.25 -3.55
C ILE A 85 9.96 7.63 -3.52
N GLY A 86 10.40 8.14 -4.67
CA GLY A 86 10.99 9.47 -4.79
C GLY A 86 10.03 10.58 -4.35
N TYR A 87 8.76 10.48 -4.69
CA TYR A 87 7.72 11.39 -4.23
C TYR A 87 7.59 11.38 -2.71
N LEU A 88 7.47 10.21 -2.07
CA LEU A 88 7.40 10.10 -0.61
C LEU A 88 8.62 10.73 0.08
N ILE A 89 9.82 10.47 -0.43
CA ILE A 89 11.05 11.06 0.10
C ILE A 89 11.00 12.59 -0.01
N SER A 90 10.45 13.14 -1.10
CA SER A 90 10.35 14.58 -1.32
C SER A 90 9.39 15.30 -0.37
N LEU A 91 8.45 14.58 0.25
CA LEU A 91 7.52 15.14 1.23
C LEU A 91 8.16 15.37 2.61
N ALA A 92 9.27 14.72 2.89
CA ALA A 92 9.93 14.84 4.18
C ALA A 92 10.56 16.24 4.34
N THR A 93 10.17 16.93 5.40
CA THR A 93 10.67 18.27 5.75
C THR A 93 11.91 18.23 6.64
N ARG A 94 12.27 17.06 7.15
CA ARG A 94 13.39 16.84 8.09
C ARG A 94 14.15 15.56 7.75
N SER A 95 15.42 15.52 8.15
CA SER A 95 16.20 14.28 8.13
C SER A 95 15.84 13.40 9.33
N TYR A 96 15.76 12.10 9.11
CA TYR A 96 15.59 11.09 10.18
C TYR A 96 16.91 10.46 10.61
N LYS A 97 18.05 11.09 10.28
CA LYS A 97 19.38 10.61 10.65
C LYS A 97 19.51 10.44 12.17
N GLY A 98 19.88 9.24 12.59
CA GLY A 98 20.03 8.86 13.99
C GLY A 98 18.78 8.25 14.61
N MET A 99 17.61 8.36 13.98
CA MET A 99 16.39 7.71 14.45
C MET A 99 16.41 6.21 14.17
N ARG A 100 15.91 5.44 15.12
CA ARG A 100 15.70 3.99 15.05
C ARG A 100 14.21 3.73 14.83
N VAL A 101 13.85 3.33 13.61
CA VAL A 101 12.46 3.19 13.17
C VAL A 101 12.07 1.74 13.00
N GLY A 102 11.00 1.30 13.68
CA GLY A 102 10.37 -0.01 13.48
C GLY A 102 9.33 0.04 12.37
N LEU A 103 9.29 -0.99 11.53
CA LEU A 103 8.32 -1.09 10.44
C LEU A 103 7.69 -2.49 10.48
N ASP A 104 6.37 -2.55 10.65
CA ASP A 104 5.59 -3.77 10.46
C ASP A 104 4.89 -3.69 9.11
N CYS A 105 5.33 -4.54 8.16
CA CYS A 105 4.83 -4.55 6.79
C CYS A 105 3.64 -5.52 6.59
N SER A 106 3.08 -6.09 7.66
CA SER A 106 1.92 -7.02 7.64
C SER A 106 2.03 -8.19 6.63
N ASN A 107 3.25 -8.57 6.23
CA ASN A 107 3.50 -9.47 5.09
C ASN A 107 2.75 -9.05 3.82
N GLY A 108 2.44 -7.76 3.71
CA GLY A 108 1.72 -7.13 2.61
C GLY A 108 2.67 -6.36 1.69
N SER A 109 2.10 -5.52 0.84
CA SER A 109 2.83 -4.83 -0.24
C SER A 109 3.80 -3.74 0.25
N ALA A 110 3.68 -3.26 1.50
CA ALA A 110 4.57 -2.27 2.11
C ALA A 110 6.04 -2.73 2.16
N TRP A 111 6.32 -4.06 2.18
CA TRP A 111 7.67 -4.60 2.27
C TRP A 111 8.62 -4.09 1.18
N MET A 112 8.09 -3.77 0.00
CA MET A 112 8.88 -3.28 -1.14
C MET A 112 9.23 -1.78 -1.05
N ILE A 113 8.52 -1.00 -0.24
CA ILE A 113 8.56 0.45 -0.27
C ILE A 113 9.03 1.04 1.06
N ALA A 114 8.45 0.60 2.18
CA ALA A 114 8.60 1.26 3.47
C ALA A 114 10.06 1.41 3.89
N LYS A 115 10.82 0.32 3.90
CA LYS A 115 12.25 0.35 4.26
C LYS A 115 13.04 1.32 3.37
N SER A 116 12.82 1.28 2.06
CA SER A 116 13.57 2.12 1.10
C SER A 116 13.34 3.60 1.35
N VAL A 117 12.13 4.01 1.70
CA VAL A 117 11.80 5.41 2.01
C VAL A 117 12.51 5.86 3.28
N PHE A 118 12.37 5.13 4.38
CA PHE A 118 12.97 5.52 5.67
C PHE A 118 14.50 5.47 5.65
N ASP A 119 15.10 4.49 4.97
CA ASP A 119 16.55 4.42 4.78
C ASP A 119 17.07 5.64 3.99
N ALA A 120 16.38 6.02 2.92
CA ALA A 120 16.74 7.20 2.11
C ALA A 120 16.62 8.51 2.92
N LEU A 121 15.71 8.58 3.88
CA LEU A 121 15.58 9.70 4.82
C LEU A 121 16.63 9.69 5.95
N GLY A 122 17.46 8.64 6.02
CA GLY A 122 18.58 8.52 6.95
C GLY A 122 18.26 7.78 8.24
N ALA A 123 17.08 7.18 8.38
CA ALA A 123 16.72 6.38 9.55
C ALA A 123 17.48 5.05 9.57
N LYS A 124 17.69 4.51 10.76
CA LYS A 124 18.09 3.12 10.95
C LYS A 124 16.82 2.26 11.11
N THR A 125 16.45 1.53 10.06
CA THR A 125 15.21 0.77 10.01
C THR A 125 15.35 -0.64 10.54
N TYR A 126 14.33 -1.08 11.26
CA TYR A 126 14.14 -2.44 11.77
C TYR A 126 12.78 -2.94 11.28
N VAL A 127 12.76 -4.00 10.48
CA VAL A 127 11.56 -4.44 9.77
C VAL A 127 11.12 -5.81 10.24
N ILE A 128 9.83 -5.97 10.50
CA ILE A 128 9.17 -7.24 10.78
C ILE A 128 8.05 -7.50 9.78
N ASN A 129 7.60 -8.75 9.68
CA ASN A 129 6.51 -9.16 8.82
C ASN A 129 6.68 -8.68 7.36
N ASN A 130 7.86 -8.90 6.80
CA ASN A 130 8.26 -8.44 5.47
C ASN A 130 8.61 -9.59 4.50
N HIS A 131 8.09 -10.79 4.75
CA HIS A 131 8.29 -11.99 3.96
C HIS A 131 6.95 -12.57 3.48
N PRO A 132 6.26 -11.89 2.54
CA PRO A 132 4.98 -12.37 2.03
C PRO A 132 5.14 -13.72 1.31
N ASP A 133 4.30 -14.68 1.62
CA ASP A 133 4.24 -16.00 0.99
C ASP A 133 2.93 -16.24 0.20
N GLY A 134 2.04 -15.25 0.18
CA GLY A 134 0.74 -15.31 -0.48
C GLY A 134 -0.40 -15.77 0.44
N PHE A 135 -0.09 -16.28 1.65
CA PHE A 135 -1.09 -16.77 2.61
C PHE A 135 -1.01 -16.06 3.96
N ASN A 136 0.10 -15.41 4.27
CA ASN A 136 0.40 -14.85 5.59
C ASN A 136 0.10 -13.34 5.72
N ILE A 137 -0.51 -12.72 4.70
CA ILE A 137 -0.88 -11.29 4.74
C ILE A 137 -1.83 -11.01 5.91
N ASN A 138 -1.54 -9.97 6.70
CA ASN A 138 -2.32 -9.54 7.88
C ASN A 138 -2.49 -10.61 9.00
N THR A 139 -1.83 -11.76 8.89
CA THR A 139 -1.96 -12.83 9.88
C THR A 139 -1.12 -12.49 11.11
N ASP A 140 -1.80 -12.18 12.22
CA ASP A 140 -1.19 -11.80 13.50
C ASP A 140 -0.10 -10.70 13.37
N CYS A 141 -0.31 -9.73 12.49
CA CYS A 141 0.64 -8.66 12.21
C CYS A 141 -0.03 -7.40 11.64
N GLY A 142 0.77 -6.33 11.48
CA GLY A 142 0.35 -5.09 10.88
C GLY A 142 -0.58 -4.24 11.74
N SER A 143 -1.27 -3.29 11.10
CA SER A 143 -2.09 -2.29 11.80
C SER A 143 -3.30 -2.87 12.54
N THR A 144 -3.76 -4.07 12.17
CA THR A 144 -4.86 -4.77 12.85
C THR A 144 -4.40 -5.54 14.10
N HIS A 145 -3.08 -5.72 14.27
CA HIS A 145 -2.46 -6.42 15.41
C HIS A 145 -1.32 -5.57 15.99
N ILE A 146 -1.63 -4.32 16.32
CA ILE A 146 -0.65 -3.29 16.69
C ILE A 146 0.24 -3.69 17.88
N HIS A 147 -0.22 -4.56 18.77
CA HIS A 147 0.54 -5.04 19.91
C HIS A 147 1.87 -5.70 19.51
N VAL A 148 1.94 -6.31 18.32
CA VAL A 148 3.18 -6.90 17.79
C VAL A 148 4.25 -5.83 17.58
N LEU A 149 3.87 -4.69 16.99
CA LEU A 149 4.77 -3.55 16.83
C LEU A 149 5.11 -2.89 18.17
N GLN A 150 4.15 -2.77 19.10
CA GLN A 150 4.36 -2.20 20.44
C GLN A 150 5.45 -2.98 21.20
N ASP A 151 5.36 -4.31 21.20
CA ASP A 151 6.35 -5.18 21.83
C ASP A 151 7.72 -5.09 21.13
N PHE A 152 7.72 -5.04 19.78
CA PHE A 152 8.94 -4.90 18.99
C PHE A 152 9.67 -3.58 19.25
N VAL A 153 8.94 -2.45 19.34
CA VAL A 153 9.51 -1.15 19.67
C VAL A 153 10.18 -1.17 21.04
N LYS A 154 9.52 -1.72 22.06
CA LYS A 154 10.07 -1.85 23.42
C LYS A 154 11.29 -2.76 23.44
N GLU A 155 11.19 -3.95 22.86
CA GLU A 155 12.30 -4.93 22.84
C GLU A 155 13.56 -4.37 22.18
N LYS A 156 13.39 -3.71 21.05
CA LYS A 156 14.52 -3.14 20.30
C LYS A 156 14.89 -1.74 20.73
N GLN A 157 14.16 -1.13 21.68
CA GLN A 157 14.36 0.25 22.14
C GLN A 157 14.37 1.23 20.95
N LEU A 158 13.33 1.16 20.11
CA LEU A 158 13.19 2.03 18.93
C LEU A 158 12.60 3.38 19.33
N ASP A 159 12.87 4.41 18.54
CA ASP A 159 12.35 5.75 18.79
C ASP A 159 10.89 5.88 18.36
N VAL A 160 10.49 5.11 17.33
CA VAL A 160 9.13 5.09 16.78
C VAL A 160 8.91 3.80 15.97
N GLY A 161 7.67 3.34 15.90
CA GLY A 161 7.25 2.26 15.02
C GLY A 161 6.08 2.64 14.14
N PHE A 162 5.99 2.04 12.95
CA PHE A 162 4.86 2.18 12.02
C PHE A 162 4.38 0.81 11.58
N ALA A 163 3.07 0.56 11.71
CA ALA A 163 2.42 -0.66 11.23
C ALA A 163 1.48 -0.31 10.08
N PHE A 164 1.60 -1.05 9.00
CA PHE A 164 0.75 -0.93 7.82
C PHE A 164 -0.28 -2.07 7.78
N ASP A 165 -1.35 -1.89 7.01
CA ASP A 165 -2.17 -3.02 6.58
C ASP A 165 -1.65 -3.60 5.25
N GLY A 166 -2.30 -4.65 4.74
CA GLY A 166 -1.77 -5.44 3.63
C GLY A 166 -1.50 -4.66 2.34
N ASP A 167 -2.27 -3.63 2.02
CA ASP A 167 -2.06 -2.77 0.85
C ASP A 167 -1.56 -1.36 1.20
N ALA A 168 -1.27 -1.13 2.48
CA ALA A 168 -0.63 0.05 3.03
C ALA A 168 -1.35 1.38 2.68
N ASP A 169 -2.67 1.36 2.69
CA ASP A 169 -3.50 2.56 2.66
C ASP A 169 -3.85 3.05 4.09
N ARG A 170 -3.55 2.22 5.11
CA ARG A 170 -3.67 2.53 6.54
C ARG A 170 -2.32 2.40 7.22
N CYS A 171 -2.08 3.28 8.20
CA CYS A 171 -0.88 3.26 9.02
C CYS A 171 -1.23 3.65 10.46
N LEU A 172 -0.70 2.91 11.41
CA LEU A 172 -0.71 3.27 12.83
C LEU A 172 0.73 3.47 13.31
N ALA A 173 0.94 4.38 14.23
CA ALA A 173 2.24 4.64 14.82
C ALA A 173 2.29 4.22 16.30
N VAL A 174 3.50 3.95 16.78
CA VAL A 174 3.81 3.59 18.17
C VAL A 174 5.01 4.42 18.61
N ASP A 175 4.93 5.08 19.76
CA ASP A 175 6.03 5.85 20.33
C ASP A 175 7.12 4.97 20.97
N GLU A 176 8.17 5.59 21.49
CA GLU A 176 9.31 4.92 22.13
C GLU A 176 8.93 4.12 23.41
N ASN A 177 7.78 4.42 24.01
CA ASN A 177 7.25 3.73 25.19
C ASN A 177 6.35 2.55 24.80
N GLY A 178 6.09 2.36 23.49
CA GLY A 178 5.16 1.37 22.99
C GLY A 178 3.70 1.80 23.08
N GLU A 179 3.43 3.10 23.26
CA GLU A 179 2.08 3.62 23.29
C GLU A 179 1.57 3.91 21.87
N LEU A 180 0.31 3.60 21.62
CA LEU A 180 -0.32 3.83 20.33
C LEU A 180 -0.48 5.34 20.08
N ILE A 181 -0.03 5.79 18.93
CA ILE A 181 -0.30 7.11 18.35
C ILE A 181 -1.32 6.90 17.24
N ASP A 182 -2.56 7.27 17.50
CA ASP A 182 -3.66 7.18 16.53
C ASP A 182 -3.83 8.46 15.72
N GLY A 183 -4.76 8.44 14.75
CA GLY A 183 -5.02 9.59 13.90
C GLY A 183 -5.48 10.86 14.61
N ASP A 184 -5.98 10.75 15.84
CA ASP A 184 -6.41 11.92 16.64
C ASP A 184 -5.21 12.62 17.30
N LYS A 185 -4.04 11.96 17.32
CA LYS A 185 -2.79 12.50 17.85
C LYS A 185 -1.82 13.03 16.78
N ILE A 186 -2.06 12.72 15.53
CA ILE A 186 -1.28 13.16 14.37
C ILE A 186 -1.91 14.44 13.79
#